data_4e9e61d432fc3b6a5782495918310d42
#
_entry.id   4e9e61d432fc3b6a5782495918310d42
#
_cell.length_a   1.000
_cell.length_b   1.000
_cell.length_c   1.000
_cell.angle_alpha   90.00
_cell.angle_beta   90.00
_cell.angle_gamma   90.00
#
_symmetry.space_group_name_H-M   'P 1'
#
loop_
_entity.id
_entity.type
_entity.pdbx_description
1 polymer ?
#
loop_
_entity_poly.entity_id
_entity_poly.type
_entity_poly.pdbx_seq_one_letter_code
_entity_poly.pdbx_strand_id
1 'polypeptide(L)'
;PGENFGSAFARLFSRLFAQWGVILLDASDPELHRIAAPIYSAAIERAAELDDALLARGRELEAAGYHQQVKVTPSSTLLFTLRDGARVPVHRRSNGNGADFLVNDETVSQAELLRQITSEAEQFSANVLLRPVVQDYLLPTLAYVGGAAEIAYFGQGAVVYKALLGRATPILPRFSATIVETKPQALLERYHLAVADVFHGPDVLRETLAKHTLPPDLQTAFDRAEASLRPSLCAIRQSLECLDKTRVERATNAETHTVERDA
;
A
#
# COMPACT_ATOMS: atom_id res chain seq x y z
N PRO A 1 11.63 -17.96 -25.11
CA PRO A 1 11.99 -16.54 -25.16
C PRO A 1 10.88 -15.76 -25.86
N GLY A 2 10.48 -14.64 -25.28
CA GLY A 2 9.55 -13.69 -25.87
C GLY A 2 10.29 -12.52 -26.49
N GLU A 3 9.60 -11.70 -27.26
CA GLU A 3 10.15 -10.47 -27.85
C GLU A 3 10.32 -9.37 -26.80
N ASN A 4 9.50 -9.41 -25.75
CA ASN A 4 9.54 -8.52 -24.60
C ASN A 4 9.15 -9.26 -23.31
N PHE A 5 9.21 -8.57 -22.15
CA PHE A 5 8.87 -9.16 -20.86
C PHE A 5 7.43 -9.68 -20.80
N GLY A 6 6.46 -8.95 -21.35
CA GLY A 6 5.04 -9.37 -21.35
C GLY A 6 4.84 -10.68 -22.11
N SER A 7 5.37 -10.79 -23.34
CA SER A 7 5.27 -12.00 -24.14
C SER A 7 6.06 -13.17 -23.54
N ALA A 8 7.21 -12.92 -22.92
CA ALA A 8 7.96 -13.96 -22.21
C ALA A 8 7.19 -14.49 -21.00
N PHE A 9 6.60 -13.60 -20.19
CA PHE A 9 5.75 -13.94 -19.07
C PHE A 9 4.53 -14.75 -19.53
N ALA A 10 3.81 -14.25 -20.53
CA ALA A 10 2.62 -14.92 -21.06
C ALA A 10 2.92 -16.35 -21.53
N ARG A 11 4.02 -16.55 -22.27
CA ARG A 11 4.45 -17.89 -22.71
C ARG A 11 4.80 -18.83 -21.55
N LEU A 12 5.50 -18.33 -20.54
CA LEU A 12 5.87 -19.10 -19.35
C LEU A 12 4.61 -19.50 -18.57
N PHE A 13 3.74 -18.56 -18.28
CA PHE A 13 2.54 -18.81 -17.48
C PHE A 13 1.53 -19.68 -18.22
N SER A 14 1.30 -19.45 -19.51
CA SER A 14 0.46 -20.31 -20.32
C SER A 14 0.93 -21.77 -20.29
N ARG A 15 2.25 -21.99 -20.31
CA ARG A 15 2.82 -23.34 -20.24
C ARG A 15 2.68 -23.97 -18.85
N LEU A 16 2.92 -23.19 -17.79
CA LEU A 16 2.82 -23.67 -16.40
C LEU A 16 1.38 -23.98 -16.00
N PHE A 17 0.42 -23.17 -16.45
CA PHE A 17 -0.97 -23.23 -16.02
C PHE A 17 -1.94 -23.75 -17.09
N ALA A 18 -1.43 -24.34 -18.17
CA ALA A 18 -2.23 -24.83 -19.29
C ALA A 18 -3.37 -25.75 -18.87
N GLN A 19 -3.13 -26.63 -17.90
CA GLN A 19 -4.12 -27.61 -17.43
C GLN A 19 -5.26 -26.99 -16.61
N TRP A 20 -5.11 -25.74 -16.12
CA TRP A 20 -6.14 -25.05 -15.33
C TRP A 20 -6.94 -24.04 -16.14
N GLY A 21 -6.70 -23.91 -17.43
CA GLY A 21 -7.44 -23.00 -18.31
C GLY A 21 -7.30 -21.52 -17.94
N VAL A 22 -6.14 -21.11 -17.38
CA VAL A 22 -5.88 -19.71 -17.03
C VAL A 22 -5.81 -18.86 -18.30
N ILE A 23 -6.59 -17.80 -18.33
CA ILE A 23 -6.59 -16.80 -19.40
C ILE A 23 -5.66 -15.66 -19.00
N LEU A 24 -4.73 -15.31 -19.87
CA LEU A 24 -3.82 -14.19 -19.70
C LEU A 24 -4.28 -13.03 -20.57
N LEU A 25 -4.41 -11.86 -19.97
CA LEU A 25 -4.79 -10.62 -20.63
C LEU A 25 -3.59 -9.68 -20.64
N ASP A 26 -3.23 -9.17 -21.81
CA ASP A 26 -2.22 -8.12 -21.92
C ASP A 26 -2.87 -6.75 -21.67
N ALA A 27 -2.59 -6.16 -20.50
CA ALA A 27 -3.15 -4.87 -20.13
C ALA A 27 -2.62 -3.69 -20.97
N SER A 28 -1.63 -3.93 -21.82
CA SER A 28 -1.08 -2.92 -22.75
C SER A 28 -1.71 -2.99 -24.15
N ASP A 29 -2.64 -3.90 -24.38
CA ASP A 29 -3.33 -4.03 -25.66
C ASP A 29 -4.12 -2.75 -25.99
N PRO A 30 -3.83 -2.08 -27.13
CA PRO A 30 -4.51 -0.85 -27.54
C PRO A 30 -6.03 -1.00 -27.65
N GLU A 31 -6.51 -2.17 -28.03
CA GLU A 31 -7.95 -2.44 -28.18
C GLU A 31 -8.66 -2.39 -26.83
N LEU A 32 -8.04 -2.92 -25.77
CA LEU A 32 -8.58 -2.84 -24.41
C LEU A 32 -8.65 -1.40 -23.93
N HIS A 33 -7.67 -0.56 -24.26
CA HIS A 33 -7.70 0.86 -23.92
C HIS A 33 -8.84 1.59 -24.63
N ARG A 34 -9.10 1.28 -25.92
CA ARG A 34 -10.23 1.86 -26.67
C ARG A 34 -11.57 1.48 -26.06
N ILE A 35 -11.73 0.21 -25.68
CA ILE A 35 -12.96 -0.24 -24.98
C ILE A 35 -13.08 0.44 -23.60
N ALA A 36 -11.96 0.71 -22.91
CA ALA A 36 -11.93 1.37 -21.60
C ALA A 36 -12.10 2.90 -21.67
N ALA A 37 -11.98 3.53 -22.84
CA ALA A 37 -12.07 4.98 -23.01
C ALA A 37 -13.28 5.65 -22.33
N PRO A 38 -14.49 5.06 -22.29
CA PRO A 38 -15.60 5.64 -21.54
C PRO A 38 -15.35 5.76 -20.04
N ILE A 39 -14.63 4.81 -19.42
CA ILE A 39 -14.25 4.87 -18.01
C ILE A 39 -13.17 5.94 -17.78
N TYR A 40 -12.20 6.07 -18.68
CA TYR A 40 -11.20 7.13 -18.62
C TYR A 40 -11.85 8.51 -18.73
N SER A 41 -12.79 8.68 -19.65
CA SER A 41 -13.57 9.93 -19.83
C SER A 41 -14.36 10.26 -18.56
N ALA A 42 -15.12 9.29 -18.03
CA ALA A 42 -15.88 9.48 -16.81
C ALA A 42 -15.00 9.83 -15.59
N ALA A 43 -13.78 9.27 -15.51
CA ALA A 43 -12.84 9.62 -14.45
C ALA A 43 -12.33 11.06 -14.55
N ILE A 44 -12.20 11.62 -15.76
CA ILE A 44 -11.84 13.03 -15.98
C ILE A 44 -13.05 13.96 -15.73
N GLU A 45 -14.21 13.63 -16.26
CA GLU A 45 -15.42 14.43 -16.07
C GLU A 45 -15.82 14.57 -14.60
N ARG A 46 -15.61 13.53 -13.82
CA ARG A 46 -15.94 13.45 -12.39
C ARG A 46 -14.73 13.56 -11.48
N ALA A 47 -13.60 14.07 -11.97
CA ALA A 47 -12.34 14.06 -11.21
C ALA A 47 -12.45 14.76 -9.85
N ALA A 48 -13.16 15.88 -9.75
CA ALA A 48 -13.37 16.59 -8.49
C ALA A 48 -14.19 15.76 -7.48
N GLU A 49 -15.29 15.16 -7.94
CA GLU A 49 -16.13 14.28 -7.12
C GLU A 49 -15.36 13.07 -6.60
N LEU A 50 -14.56 12.45 -7.47
CA LEU A 50 -13.74 11.28 -7.13
C LEU A 50 -12.65 11.63 -6.13
N ASP A 51 -11.99 12.78 -6.29
CA ASP A 51 -10.99 13.28 -5.33
C ASP A 51 -11.62 13.49 -3.95
N ASP A 52 -12.75 14.20 -3.88
CA ASP A 52 -13.45 14.48 -2.63
C ASP A 52 -13.89 13.18 -1.92
N ALA A 53 -14.43 12.23 -2.69
CA ALA A 53 -14.84 10.92 -2.18
C ALA A 53 -13.64 10.10 -1.66
N LEU A 54 -12.52 10.10 -2.36
CA LEU A 54 -11.30 9.39 -1.96
C LEU A 54 -10.67 10.02 -0.72
N LEU A 55 -10.63 11.35 -0.64
CA LEU A 55 -10.11 12.06 0.55
C LEU A 55 -11.01 11.82 1.77
N ALA A 56 -12.32 11.83 1.60
CA ALA A 56 -13.25 11.48 2.66
C ALA A 56 -13.05 10.03 3.12
N ARG A 57 -12.96 9.09 2.18
CA ARG A 57 -12.72 7.68 2.47
C ARG A 57 -11.39 7.44 3.16
N GLY A 58 -10.34 8.17 2.78
CA GLY A 58 -9.03 8.12 3.45
C GLY A 58 -9.15 8.48 4.93
N ARG A 59 -9.85 9.56 5.26
CA ARG A 59 -10.10 9.98 6.66
C ARG A 59 -10.91 8.94 7.45
N GLU A 60 -11.92 8.31 6.84
CA GLU A 60 -12.69 7.24 7.48
C GLU A 60 -11.81 6.04 7.83
N LEU A 61 -10.93 5.63 6.90
CA LEU A 61 -10.00 4.52 7.13
C LEU A 61 -9.02 4.82 8.25
N GLU A 62 -8.44 6.02 8.28
CA GLU A 62 -7.52 6.45 9.34
C GLU A 62 -8.22 6.52 10.70
N ALA A 63 -9.44 7.06 10.75
CA ALA A 63 -10.23 7.08 11.98
C ALA A 63 -10.59 5.67 12.49
N ALA A 64 -10.67 4.69 11.61
CA ALA A 64 -10.87 3.28 11.95
C ALA A 64 -9.55 2.52 12.26
N GLY A 65 -8.41 3.22 12.29
CA GLY A 65 -7.11 2.64 12.60
C GLY A 65 -6.39 1.98 11.41
N TYR A 66 -6.86 2.18 10.19
CA TYR A 66 -6.20 1.69 8.97
C TYR A 66 -5.35 2.80 8.34
N HIS A 67 -4.24 2.42 7.72
CA HIS A 67 -3.43 3.36 6.92
C HIS A 67 -3.98 3.49 5.49
N GLN A 68 -3.71 4.63 4.87
CA GLN A 68 -3.95 4.80 3.43
C GLN A 68 -2.84 4.15 2.63
N GLN A 69 -3.17 3.13 1.85
CA GLN A 69 -2.21 2.42 0.98
C GLN A 69 -1.76 3.29 -0.21
N VAL A 70 -2.62 4.17 -0.68
CA VAL A 70 -2.36 5.08 -1.79
C VAL A 70 -2.54 6.52 -1.34
N LYS A 71 -1.52 7.33 -1.49
CA LYS A 71 -1.60 8.76 -1.19
C LYS A 71 -2.43 9.47 -2.26
N VAL A 72 -3.53 10.10 -1.85
CA VAL A 72 -4.39 10.92 -2.69
C VAL A 72 -4.20 12.38 -2.31
N THR A 73 -4.11 13.25 -3.31
CA THR A 73 -4.01 14.70 -3.12
C THR A 73 -5.18 15.40 -3.82
N PRO A 74 -5.59 16.60 -3.39
CA PRO A 74 -6.76 17.30 -3.94
C PRO A 74 -6.70 17.66 -5.43
N SER A 75 -5.56 17.49 -6.07
CA SER A 75 -5.36 17.73 -7.51
C SER A 75 -5.09 16.45 -8.29
N SER A 76 -5.13 15.28 -7.64
CA SER A 76 -4.89 14.01 -8.30
C SER A 76 -6.03 13.70 -9.25
N THR A 77 -5.71 13.17 -10.43
CA THR A 77 -6.66 12.37 -11.18
C THR A 77 -6.31 10.89 -11.04
N LEU A 78 -7.15 10.04 -11.56
CA LEU A 78 -6.92 8.60 -11.54
C LEU A 78 -6.21 8.10 -12.81
N LEU A 79 -5.72 9.03 -13.66
CA LEU A 79 -5.14 8.74 -14.96
C LEU A 79 -3.68 9.21 -15.08
N PHE A 80 -2.99 8.49 -15.93
CA PHE A 80 -1.70 8.86 -16.51
C PHE A 80 -1.83 8.93 -18.02
N THR A 81 -0.99 9.71 -18.65
CA THR A 81 -0.80 9.71 -20.12
C THR A 81 0.65 9.37 -20.46
N LEU A 82 0.88 8.85 -21.66
CA LEU A 82 2.22 8.65 -22.22
C LEU A 82 2.67 9.91 -22.93
N ARG A 83 3.85 10.43 -22.58
CA ARG A 83 4.54 11.53 -23.27
C ARG A 83 6.01 11.17 -23.43
N ASP A 84 6.50 11.19 -24.64
CA ASP A 84 7.91 10.85 -24.96
C ASP A 84 8.36 9.49 -24.39
N GLY A 85 7.45 8.50 -24.40
CA GLY A 85 7.70 7.17 -23.84
C GLY A 85 7.67 7.10 -22.30
N ALA A 86 7.42 8.21 -21.61
CA ALA A 86 7.29 8.27 -20.17
C ALA A 86 5.80 8.32 -19.74
N ARG A 87 5.49 7.69 -18.61
CA ARG A 87 4.17 7.71 -18.02
C ARG A 87 4.05 8.90 -17.07
N VAL A 88 3.23 9.89 -17.45
CA VAL A 88 3.07 11.17 -16.78
C VAL A 88 1.70 11.25 -16.10
N PRO A 89 1.61 11.65 -14.82
CA PRO A 89 0.32 11.82 -14.16
C PRO A 89 -0.44 13.02 -14.75
N VAL A 90 -1.75 12.86 -14.86
CA VAL A 90 -2.68 13.95 -15.17
C VAL A 90 -3.15 14.54 -13.86
N HIS A 91 -2.94 15.85 -13.65
CA HIS A 91 -3.39 16.57 -12.47
C HIS A 91 -4.54 17.52 -12.78
N ARG A 92 -5.48 17.66 -11.88
CA ARG A 92 -6.56 18.64 -12.00
C ARG A 92 -6.05 19.99 -11.49
N ARG A 93 -6.30 21.04 -12.27
CA ARG A 93 -6.05 22.43 -11.88
C ARG A 93 -7.37 23.14 -11.69
N SER A 94 -7.61 23.64 -10.48
CA SER A 94 -8.81 24.44 -10.20
C SER A 94 -8.56 25.88 -10.62
N ASN A 95 -9.03 26.27 -11.81
CA ASN A 95 -9.09 27.66 -12.25
C ASN A 95 -10.57 28.08 -12.19
N GLY A 96 -10.88 29.25 -11.67
CA GLY A 96 -12.24 29.68 -11.36
C GLY A 96 -13.29 29.65 -12.49
N ASN A 97 -12.97 29.26 -13.72
CA ASN A 97 -13.86 29.23 -14.88
C ASN A 97 -13.93 27.88 -15.63
N GLY A 98 -13.37 26.82 -15.12
CA GLY A 98 -13.40 25.51 -15.79
C GLY A 98 -12.42 24.53 -15.18
N ALA A 99 -12.61 23.25 -15.48
CA ALA A 99 -11.65 22.22 -15.09
C ALA A 99 -10.54 22.17 -16.16
N ASP A 100 -9.39 22.74 -15.84
CA ASP A 100 -8.17 22.53 -16.62
C ASP A 100 -7.35 21.43 -15.95
N PHE A 101 -6.56 20.75 -16.75
CA PHE A 101 -5.65 19.69 -16.32
C PHE A 101 -4.21 20.06 -16.64
N LEU A 102 -3.32 19.60 -15.81
CA LEU A 102 -1.88 19.76 -15.99
C LEU A 102 -1.29 18.41 -16.37
N VAL A 103 -0.59 18.38 -17.48
CA VAL A 103 0.17 17.22 -17.99
C VAL A 103 1.61 17.69 -18.19
N ASN A 104 2.53 17.23 -17.36
CA ASN A 104 3.82 17.89 -17.16
C ASN A 104 3.59 19.37 -16.77
N ASP A 105 4.13 20.29 -17.55
CA ASP A 105 3.98 21.74 -17.36
C ASP A 105 2.93 22.36 -18.32
N GLU A 106 2.26 21.54 -19.13
CA GLU A 106 1.26 22.00 -20.09
C GLU A 106 -0.15 21.98 -19.50
N THR A 107 -0.88 23.08 -19.69
CA THR A 107 -2.29 23.17 -19.33
C THR A 107 -3.15 22.69 -20.48
N VAL A 108 -3.97 21.68 -20.23
CA VAL A 108 -4.88 21.07 -21.21
C VAL A 108 -6.33 21.25 -20.70
N SER A 109 -7.22 21.72 -21.57
CA SER A 109 -8.64 21.83 -21.20
C SER A 109 -9.30 20.46 -21.09
N GLN A 110 -10.36 20.35 -20.29
CA GLN A 110 -11.14 19.11 -20.18
C GLN A 110 -11.64 18.60 -21.52
N ALA A 111 -12.14 19.50 -22.38
CA ALA A 111 -12.63 19.13 -23.69
C ALA A 111 -11.54 18.54 -24.58
N GLU A 112 -10.33 19.11 -24.52
CA GLU A 112 -9.17 18.61 -25.27
C GLU A 112 -8.76 17.24 -24.76
N LEU A 113 -8.67 17.08 -23.43
CA LEU A 113 -8.29 15.81 -22.80
C LEU A 113 -9.27 14.69 -23.16
N LEU A 114 -10.58 14.96 -23.12
CA LEU A 114 -11.64 14.03 -23.52
C LEU A 114 -11.55 13.65 -25.02
N ARG A 115 -11.18 14.59 -25.89
CA ARG A 115 -10.92 14.28 -27.30
C ARG A 115 -9.73 13.34 -27.45
N GLN A 116 -8.62 13.62 -26.75
CA GLN A 116 -7.44 12.76 -26.78
C GLN A 116 -7.73 11.36 -26.26
N ILE A 117 -8.50 11.22 -25.16
CA ILE A 117 -8.94 9.91 -24.64
C ILE A 117 -9.74 9.15 -25.70
N THR A 118 -10.59 9.84 -26.45
CA THR A 118 -11.42 9.19 -27.47
C THR A 118 -10.63 8.78 -28.71
N SER A 119 -9.66 9.60 -29.15
CA SER A 119 -8.90 9.35 -30.38
C SER A 119 -7.66 8.47 -30.16
N GLU A 120 -7.06 8.52 -28.99
CA GLU A 120 -5.76 7.92 -28.66
C GLU A 120 -5.80 7.27 -27.26
N ALA A 121 -6.82 6.44 -26.99
CA ALA A 121 -7.04 5.82 -25.68
C ALA A 121 -5.84 5.02 -25.16
N GLU A 122 -5.05 4.47 -26.06
CA GLU A 122 -3.81 3.72 -25.75
C GLU A 122 -2.71 4.59 -25.15
N GLN A 123 -2.79 5.91 -25.30
CA GLN A 123 -1.88 6.85 -24.63
C GLN A 123 -2.26 7.09 -23.17
N PHE A 124 -3.39 6.57 -22.71
CA PHE A 124 -3.86 6.75 -21.34
C PHE A 124 -3.79 5.44 -20.56
N SER A 125 -3.58 5.55 -19.27
CA SER A 125 -3.60 4.40 -18.38
C SER A 125 -4.13 4.77 -16.99
N ALA A 126 -4.82 3.83 -16.37
CA ALA A 126 -5.37 3.98 -15.03
C ALA A 126 -4.26 3.91 -13.95
N ASN A 127 -4.43 4.66 -12.86
CA ASN A 127 -3.63 4.47 -11.66
C ASN A 127 -4.11 3.22 -10.89
N VAL A 128 -3.47 2.94 -9.75
CA VAL A 128 -3.76 1.76 -8.94
C VAL A 128 -5.21 1.72 -8.41
N LEU A 129 -5.86 2.87 -8.20
CA LEU A 129 -7.25 2.94 -7.71
C LEU A 129 -8.29 2.79 -8.83
N LEU A 130 -7.97 3.23 -10.05
CA LEU A 130 -8.88 3.11 -11.19
C LEU A 130 -8.68 1.80 -11.97
N ARG A 131 -7.47 1.25 -11.99
CA ARG A 131 -7.16 0.01 -12.72
C ARG A 131 -8.14 -1.13 -12.46
N PRO A 132 -8.49 -1.44 -11.21
CA PRO A 132 -9.46 -2.52 -10.95
C PRO A 132 -10.86 -2.21 -11.48
N VAL A 133 -11.28 -0.95 -11.47
CA VAL A 133 -12.57 -0.50 -12.03
C VAL A 133 -12.60 -0.68 -13.54
N VAL A 134 -11.49 -0.32 -14.23
CA VAL A 134 -11.32 -0.58 -15.66
C VAL A 134 -11.38 -2.08 -15.96
N GLN A 135 -10.70 -2.90 -15.17
CA GLN A 135 -10.75 -4.35 -15.30
C GLN A 135 -12.18 -4.89 -15.22
N ASP A 136 -12.95 -4.43 -14.23
CA ASP A 136 -14.34 -4.86 -14.04
C ASP A 136 -15.32 -4.32 -15.09
N TYR A 137 -14.97 -3.21 -15.73
CA TYR A 137 -15.70 -2.70 -16.87
C TYR A 137 -15.45 -3.55 -18.13
N LEU A 138 -14.20 -3.97 -18.33
CA LEU A 138 -13.80 -4.80 -19.48
C LEU A 138 -14.23 -6.27 -19.37
N LEU A 139 -14.25 -6.80 -18.15
CA LEU A 139 -14.44 -8.21 -17.88
C LEU A 139 -15.62 -8.45 -16.92
N PRO A 140 -16.38 -9.53 -17.10
CA PRO A 140 -17.45 -9.90 -16.18
C PRO A 140 -16.86 -10.48 -14.87
N THR A 141 -16.21 -9.64 -14.08
CA THR A 141 -15.50 -10.03 -12.85
C THR A 141 -16.48 -10.44 -11.75
N LEU A 142 -16.44 -11.69 -11.32
CA LEU A 142 -17.25 -12.19 -10.22
C LEU A 142 -16.60 -11.89 -8.85
N ALA A 143 -15.29 -12.07 -8.76
CA ALA A 143 -14.49 -11.78 -7.57
C ALA A 143 -13.05 -11.47 -7.97
N TYR A 144 -12.39 -10.67 -7.14
CA TYR A 144 -10.97 -10.34 -7.28
C TYR A 144 -10.17 -11.06 -6.20
N VAL A 145 -9.12 -11.80 -6.57
CA VAL A 145 -8.21 -12.44 -5.61
C VAL A 145 -7.02 -11.52 -5.37
N GLY A 146 -6.97 -10.89 -4.20
CA GLY A 146 -6.00 -9.85 -3.87
C GLY A 146 -5.05 -10.21 -2.73
N GLY A 147 -3.80 -9.75 -2.82
CA GLY A 147 -2.87 -9.74 -1.70
C GLY A 147 -3.21 -8.65 -0.69
N ALA A 148 -2.52 -8.61 0.45
CA ALA A 148 -2.82 -7.68 1.54
C ALA A 148 -2.82 -6.19 1.11
N ALA A 149 -1.81 -5.76 0.35
CA ALA A 149 -1.74 -4.40 -0.19
C ALA A 149 -2.88 -4.11 -1.18
N GLU A 150 -3.28 -5.11 -1.98
CA GLU A 150 -4.40 -4.99 -2.91
C GLU A 150 -5.71 -4.82 -2.16
N ILE A 151 -5.98 -5.63 -1.14
CA ILE A 151 -7.16 -5.50 -0.27
C ILE A 151 -7.21 -4.10 0.34
N ALA A 152 -6.07 -3.57 0.82
CA ALA A 152 -6.00 -2.24 1.41
C ALA A 152 -6.37 -1.13 0.40
N TYR A 153 -5.80 -1.12 -0.81
CA TYR A 153 -6.18 -0.09 -1.79
C TYR A 153 -7.58 -0.30 -2.40
N PHE A 154 -8.11 -1.51 -2.45
CA PHE A 154 -9.51 -1.73 -2.81
C PHE A 154 -10.47 -1.15 -1.76
N GLY A 155 -10.14 -1.28 -0.46
CA GLY A 155 -10.90 -0.64 0.62
C GLY A 155 -10.95 0.88 0.47
N GLN A 156 -9.88 1.49 -0.05
CA GLN A 156 -9.79 2.90 -0.38
C GLN A 156 -10.53 3.22 -1.69
N GLY A 157 -10.35 2.41 -2.74
CA GLY A 157 -10.94 2.59 -4.07
C GLY A 157 -12.43 2.21 -4.19
N ALA A 158 -13.04 1.67 -3.13
CA ALA A 158 -14.46 1.26 -3.15
C ALA A 158 -15.40 2.41 -3.55
N VAL A 159 -15.06 3.65 -3.21
CA VAL A 159 -15.83 4.85 -3.60
C VAL A 159 -15.77 5.11 -5.10
N VAL A 160 -14.64 4.81 -5.76
CA VAL A 160 -14.46 4.93 -7.21
C VAL A 160 -15.31 3.88 -7.94
N TYR A 161 -15.29 2.64 -7.45
CA TYR A 161 -16.16 1.57 -7.94
C TYR A 161 -17.63 1.96 -7.90
N LYS A 162 -18.08 2.45 -6.74
CA LYS A 162 -19.45 2.87 -6.55
C LYS A 162 -19.82 4.02 -7.48
N ALA A 163 -18.93 4.99 -7.63
CA ALA A 163 -19.17 6.15 -8.46
C ALA A 163 -19.25 5.80 -9.96
N LEU A 164 -18.35 4.96 -10.47
CA LEU A 164 -18.24 4.71 -11.90
C LEU A 164 -19.04 3.49 -12.38
N LEU A 165 -19.19 2.45 -11.54
CA LEU A 165 -19.88 1.21 -11.91
C LEU A 165 -21.17 0.94 -11.12
N GLY A 166 -21.48 1.74 -10.08
CA GLY A 166 -22.65 1.53 -9.22
C GLY A 166 -22.55 0.29 -8.31
N ARG A 167 -21.45 -0.44 -8.37
CA ARG A 167 -21.20 -1.67 -7.61
C ARG A 167 -19.75 -1.75 -7.17
N ALA A 168 -19.43 -2.64 -6.26
CA ALA A 168 -18.06 -3.01 -5.93
C ALA A 168 -17.91 -4.54 -6.06
N THR A 169 -16.78 -4.97 -6.61
CA THR A 169 -16.47 -6.40 -6.76
C THR A 169 -15.99 -6.97 -5.45
N PRO A 170 -16.48 -8.14 -5.02
CA PRO A 170 -15.97 -8.83 -3.85
C PRO A 170 -14.49 -9.17 -3.99
N ILE A 171 -13.74 -9.01 -2.90
CA ILE A 171 -12.33 -9.33 -2.85
C ILE A 171 -12.11 -10.52 -1.95
N LEU A 172 -11.44 -11.53 -2.49
CA LEU A 172 -11.01 -12.71 -1.75
C LEU A 172 -9.52 -12.58 -1.42
N PRO A 173 -9.11 -12.83 -0.18
CA PRO A 173 -7.70 -12.87 0.16
C PRO A 173 -6.97 -13.94 -0.65
N ARG A 174 -5.86 -13.56 -1.26
CA ARG A 174 -4.96 -14.49 -1.92
C ARG A 174 -4.33 -15.41 -0.87
N PHE A 175 -4.28 -16.71 -1.16
CA PHE A 175 -3.57 -17.66 -0.30
C PHE A 175 -2.13 -17.19 -0.06
N SER A 176 -1.72 -17.23 1.19
CA SER A 176 -0.37 -16.90 1.62
C SER A 176 0.20 -18.01 2.47
N ALA A 177 1.46 -18.36 2.24
CA ALA A 177 2.16 -19.37 3.00
C ALA A 177 3.63 -18.99 3.16
N THR A 178 4.21 -19.37 4.28
CA THR A 178 5.64 -19.29 4.53
C THR A 178 6.23 -20.68 4.47
N ILE A 179 7.17 -20.90 3.57
CA ILE A 179 7.89 -22.17 3.47
C ILE A 179 9.08 -22.07 4.40
N VAL A 180 9.16 -22.97 5.37
CA VAL A 180 10.29 -23.09 6.29
C VAL A 180 11.13 -24.28 5.85
N GLU A 181 12.36 -24.02 5.42
CA GLU A 181 13.30 -25.07 5.06
C GLU A 181 13.82 -25.79 6.30
N THR A 182 14.39 -26.99 6.12
CA THR A 182 14.87 -27.85 7.21
C THR A 182 15.90 -27.17 8.13
N LYS A 183 16.81 -26.34 7.56
CA LYS A 183 17.84 -25.66 8.36
C LYS A 183 17.25 -24.56 9.27
N PRO A 184 16.44 -23.59 8.75
CA PRO A 184 15.71 -22.66 9.60
C PRO A 184 14.82 -23.35 10.64
N GLN A 185 14.13 -24.42 10.27
CA GLN A 185 13.28 -25.17 11.20
C GLN A 185 14.09 -25.71 12.38
N ALA A 186 15.24 -26.34 12.13
CA ALA A 186 16.11 -26.85 13.19
C ALA A 186 16.63 -25.74 14.13
N LEU A 187 16.84 -24.51 13.61
CA LEU A 187 17.20 -23.36 14.44
C LEU A 187 16.02 -22.92 15.32
N LEU A 188 14.83 -22.82 14.75
CA LEU A 188 13.63 -22.48 15.52
C LEU A 188 13.38 -23.47 16.65
N GLU A 189 13.48 -24.76 16.37
CA GLU A 189 13.35 -25.82 17.37
C GLU A 189 14.44 -25.73 18.47
N ARG A 190 15.70 -25.50 18.06
CA ARG A 190 16.83 -25.35 18.98
C ARG A 190 16.66 -24.21 19.98
N TYR A 191 16.09 -23.09 19.51
CA TYR A 191 15.92 -21.89 20.32
C TYR A 191 14.50 -21.74 20.88
N HIS A 192 13.64 -22.75 20.72
CA HIS A 192 12.26 -22.76 21.17
C HIS A 192 11.43 -21.57 20.64
N LEU A 193 11.68 -21.21 19.38
CA LEU A 193 10.99 -20.12 18.69
C LEU A 193 9.89 -20.65 17.77
N ALA A 194 8.78 -19.91 17.70
CA ALA A 194 7.78 -20.12 16.67
C ALA A 194 8.14 -19.33 15.39
N VAL A 195 7.62 -19.75 14.25
CA VAL A 195 7.76 -18.99 12.97
C VAL A 195 7.24 -17.56 13.11
N ALA A 196 6.17 -17.37 13.90
CA ALA A 196 5.59 -16.07 14.16
C ALA A 196 6.57 -15.08 14.82
N ASP A 197 7.46 -15.55 15.67
CA ASP A 197 8.43 -14.71 16.39
C ASP A 197 9.40 -14.01 15.41
N VAL A 198 9.70 -14.66 14.28
CA VAL A 198 10.58 -14.11 13.24
C VAL A 198 9.96 -12.90 12.53
N PHE A 199 8.62 -12.79 12.49
CA PHE A 199 7.93 -11.69 11.81
C PHE A 199 7.95 -10.37 12.57
N HIS A 200 8.34 -10.38 13.85
CA HIS A 200 8.47 -9.17 14.66
C HIS A 200 9.75 -8.36 14.35
N GLY A 201 10.61 -8.89 13.48
CA GLY A 201 11.84 -8.24 13.05
C GLY A 201 13.08 -8.68 13.86
N PRO A 202 14.28 -8.33 13.35
CA PRO A 202 15.55 -8.85 13.90
C PRO A 202 15.84 -8.35 15.31
N ASP A 203 15.41 -7.16 15.68
CA ASP A 203 15.70 -6.57 16.99
C ASP A 203 14.90 -7.25 18.09
N VAL A 204 13.58 -7.42 17.88
CA VAL A 204 12.70 -8.17 18.79
C VAL A 204 13.15 -9.64 18.91
N LEU A 205 13.56 -10.22 17.78
CA LEU A 205 14.08 -11.60 17.79
C LEU A 205 15.38 -11.72 18.61
N ARG A 206 16.29 -10.76 18.51
CA ARG A 206 17.52 -10.75 19.34
C ARG A 206 17.21 -10.65 20.82
N GLU A 207 16.28 -9.75 21.19
CA GLU A 207 15.84 -9.60 22.57
C GLU A 207 15.21 -10.89 23.11
N THR A 208 14.33 -11.52 22.33
CA THR A 208 13.71 -12.81 22.69
C THR A 208 14.76 -13.90 22.88
N LEU A 209 15.73 -13.98 21.96
CA LEU A 209 16.83 -14.95 22.07
C LEU A 209 17.72 -14.67 23.28
N ALA A 210 18.03 -13.41 23.56
CA ALA A 210 18.82 -13.03 24.73
C ALA A 210 18.14 -13.49 26.02
N LYS A 211 16.83 -13.25 26.17
CA LYS A 211 16.05 -13.71 27.32
C LYS A 211 16.03 -15.23 27.48
N HIS A 212 15.97 -15.96 26.37
CA HIS A 212 15.95 -17.45 26.42
C HIS A 212 17.33 -18.07 26.65
N THR A 213 18.42 -17.34 26.36
CA THR A 213 19.79 -17.86 26.46
C THR A 213 20.53 -17.39 27.72
N LEU A 214 19.98 -16.40 28.44
CA LEU A 214 20.59 -15.91 29.67
C LEU A 214 20.50 -16.95 30.77
N PRO A 215 21.60 -17.20 31.53
CA PRO A 215 21.54 -18.00 32.73
C PRO A 215 20.58 -17.39 33.76
N PRO A 216 19.81 -18.22 34.51
CA PRO A 216 18.81 -17.73 35.47
C PRO A 216 19.36 -16.74 36.50
N ASP A 217 20.60 -16.94 36.93
CA ASP A 217 21.28 -16.05 37.89
C ASP A 217 21.54 -14.67 37.30
N LEU A 218 21.89 -14.61 36.02
CA LEU A 218 22.11 -13.36 35.30
C LEU A 218 20.79 -12.62 35.06
N GLN A 219 19.74 -13.33 34.67
CA GLN A 219 18.39 -12.77 34.54
C GLN A 219 17.93 -12.17 35.87
N THR A 220 18.11 -12.87 36.96
CA THR A 220 17.75 -12.37 38.30
C THR A 220 18.54 -11.11 38.68
N ALA A 221 19.81 -11.02 38.27
CA ALA A 221 20.63 -9.85 38.51
C ALA A 221 20.14 -8.64 37.71
N PHE A 222 19.77 -8.81 36.45
CA PHE A 222 19.17 -7.77 35.61
C PHE A 222 17.82 -7.29 36.16
N ASP A 223 16.94 -8.21 36.53
CA ASP A 223 15.62 -7.88 37.12
C ASP A 223 15.76 -7.05 38.39
N ARG A 224 16.76 -7.37 39.24
CA ARG A 224 17.04 -6.58 40.47
C ARG A 224 17.61 -5.19 40.13
N ALA A 225 18.50 -5.08 39.15
CA ALA A 225 19.05 -3.81 38.73
C ALA A 225 17.95 -2.92 38.14
N GLU A 226 17.11 -3.42 37.28
CA GLU A 226 15.95 -2.72 36.73
C GLU A 226 15.01 -2.25 37.84
N ALA A 227 14.63 -3.13 38.73
CA ALA A 227 13.75 -2.79 39.88
C ALA A 227 14.35 -1.69 40.77
N SER A 228 15.66 -1.60 40.91
CA SER A 228 16.33 -0.57 41.68
C SER A 228 16.43 0.78 40.96
N LEU A 229 16.55 0.78 39.64
CA LEU A 229 16.66 1.98 38.81
C LEU A 229 15.31 2.63 38.50
N ARG A 230 14.28 1.83 38.27
CA ARG A 230 12.95 2.29 37.87
C ARG A 230 12.34 3.37 38.80
N PRO A 231 12.39 3.27 40.15
CA PRO A 231 11.89 4.31 41.04
C PRO A 231 12.63 5.64 40.89
N SER A 232 13.95 5.58 40.71
CA SER A 232 14.79 6.78 40.55
C SER A 232 14.52 7.50 39.22
N LEU A 233 14.37 6.75 38.14
CA LEU A 233 14.00 7.28 36.82
C LEU A 233 12.59 7.87 36.83
N CYS A 234 11.65 7.23 37.52
CA CYS A 234 10.28 7.74 37.69
C CYS A 234 10.25 9.05 38.48
N ALA A 235 11.05 9.17 39.55
CA ALA A 235 11.18 10.39 40.32
C ALA A 235 11.79 11.56 39.50
N ILE A 236 12.80 11.25 38.67
CA ILE A 236 13.40 12.25 37.75
C ILE A 236 12.36 12.71 36.73
N ARG A 237 11.61 11.79 36.13
CA ARG A 237 10.55 12.10 35.18
C ARG A 237 9.47 13.00 35.80
N GLN A 238 8.97 12.67 36.97
CA GLN A 238 7.99 13.47 37.68
C GLN A 238 8.51 14.87 37.99
N SER A 239 9.78 14.99 38.35
CA SER A 239 10.42 16.31 38.60
C SER A 239 10.57 17.15 37.33
N LEU A 240 10.76 16.50 36.17
CA LEU A 240 10.86 17.14 34.87
C LEU A 240 9.50 17.58 34.30
N GLU A 241 8.42 16.86 34.63
CA GLU A 241 7.05 17.22 34.23
C GLU A 241 6.64 18.62 34.72
N CYS A 242 7.22 19.04 35.84
CA CYS A 242 7.00 20.39 36.39
C CYS A 242 7.78 21.51 35.67
N LEU A 243 8.73 21.18 34.80
CA LEU A 243 9.64 22.13 34.20
C LEU A 243 9.38 22.46 32.73
N ASP A 244 9.10 21.48 31.88
CA ASP A 244 8.81 21.68 30.45
C ASP A 244 8.47 20.35 29.75
N LYS A 245 7.42 20.33 28.92
CA LYS A 245 7.00 19.14 28.15
C LYS A 245 8.12 18.57 27.27
N THR A 246 8.94 19.42 26.65
CA THR A 246 10.04 19.00 25.78
C THR A 246 11.15 18.26 26.54
N ARG A 247 11.33 18.54 27.84
CA ARG A 247 12.30 17.84 28.68
C ARG A 247 11.81 16.50 29.18
N VAL A 248 10.49 16.33 29.33
CA VAL A 248 9.86 15.06 29.68
C VAL A 248 10.07 14.02 28.57
N GLU A 249 9.85 14.41 27.30
CA GLU A 249 10.09 13.52 26.15
C GLU A 249 11.54 13.05 26.06
N ARG A 250 12.51 13.94 26.35
CA ARG A 250 13.93 13.56 26.38
C ARG A 250 14.28 12.63 27.53
N ALA A 251 13.67 12.80 28.69
CA ALA A 251 13.90 11.91 29.84
C ALA A 251 13.26 10.53 29.63
N THR A 252 12.08 10.46 29.00
CA THR A 252 11.43 9.20 28.64
C THR A 252 12.25 8.42 27.62
N ASN A 253 12.80 9.08 26.60
CA ASN A 253 13.69 8.46 25.63
C ASN A 253 15.01 7.98 26.26
N ALA A 254 15.57 8.71 27.22
CA ALA A 254 16.76 8.29 27.97
C ALA A 254 16.49 7.08 28.87
N GLU A 255 15.31 6.99 29.46
CA GLU A 255 14.86 5.83 30.25
C GLU A 255 14.80 4.58 29.36
N THR A 256 14.16 4.67 28.20
CA THR A 256 14.09 3.58 27.23
C THR A 256 15.48 3.13 26.76
N HIS A 257 16.35 4.09 26.42
CA HIS A 257 17.71 3.79 25.97
C HIS A 257 18.63 3.23 27.07
N THR A 258 18.42 3.57 28.34
CA THR A 258 19.22 3.03 29.43
C THR A 258 18.82 1.59 29.74
N VAL A 259 17.52 1.29 29.70
CA VAL A 259 16.99 -0.08 29.88
C VAL A 259 17.33 -0.98 28.68
N GLU A 260 17.35 -0.41 27.45
CA GLU A 260 17.70 -1.17 26.23
C GLU A 260 19.20 -1.40 26.02
N ARG A 261 20.07 -0.58 26.60
CA ARG A 261 21.51 -0.70 26.43
C ARG A 261 22.16 -1.70 27.39
N ASP A 262 21.51 -1.97 28.50
CA ASP A 262 22.01 -2.86 29.56
C ASP A 262 21.26 -4.21 29.55
N ALA A 263 20.39 -4.45 28.56
CA ALA A 263 19.73 -5.73 28.25
C ALA A 263 20.31 -6.32 26.94
#